data_33b8f8e92263c837f0b03dc1e362b16e
#
_entry.id   33b8f8e92263c837f0b03dc1e362b16e
#
_cell.length_a   1.000
_cell.length_b   1.000
_cell.length_c   1.000
_cell.angle_alpha   90.00
_cell.angle_beta   90.00
_cell.angle_gamma   90.00
#
_symmetry.space_group_name_H-M   'P 1'
#
loop_
_entity.id
_entity.type
_entity.pdbx_description
1 polymer ?
#
loop_
_entity_poly.entity_id
_entity_poly.type
_entity_poly.pdbx_seq_one_letter_code
_entity_poly.pdbx_strand_id
1 'polypeptide(L)'
;FGDAYDFEATQRTYELLIANMPFLQNNMNHFIGQADENTHLSNYADGFIGSRIDVVLESEVFGDINYIPFHEAEGYGFFKHMTDLNETPGSRDIVLYDALPNSLPRVGGIITSVIQTPLSHVNLRAIQDNVPNAYIADPLSIDSIGNLLGNYIYYKVENETFQIREATLEEVNDWFEDLRPTEPQIPVRDLSITDIKPLDSIAFTMSTAFGAKCSNVATMRSFGFPEGTIPDGFGIPFYYYHEFMLFNNFYEEAQVMIDNPTFQNDINFRTERLKDFRRDIKDAPMPQWIMDDLQAMHDDFPEGTAVRCRSSTNNEDLPGFSGAGLYTSKTQHLDEGHISKSIKQVYASMWNFRAYEERDFYRVDHFMAAMGVLCHPNFQEEKSNGVGISIDPIYDTEGTFYLNTQVGESLITNPDPNSVPEEILLYEDPTQGGGYLVLRLSNLVNPGELVMDIEYLDQMREFLSVIHDEFAILYDVVGAEGFGMDIEYKVTAEDQLVIKQARPWVSFWADINGDYDLGVEAIVDPVSSANLGNNELVTANIANHGLNDMSDFDVELIVDGVSVESFSVPQTIEPFSDADVQFSIPQDFSNIGDYDITAIVSHTDDEYGNNDTLNA
;
A
#
# COMPACT_ATOMS: atom_id res chain seq x y z
N PHE A 1 6.54 -8.92 19.77
CA PHE A 1 7.44 -8.58 20.17
C PHE A 1 8.40 -9.29 21.12
N GLY A 2 8.81 -9.64 22.03
CA GLY A 2 9.98 -9.82 22.83
C GLY A 2 10.47 -11.24 22.85
N ASP A 3 11.76 -11.37 22.69
CA ASP A 3 12.47 -12.55 23.12
C ASP A 3 12.11 -12.87 24.58
N ALA A 4 12.03 -14.13 24.95
CA ALA A 4 11.86 -14.53 26.34
C ALA A 4 13.11 -14.12 27.14
N TYR A 5 12.93 -13.23 28.12
CA TYR A 5 14.00 -12.75 28.99
C TYR A 5 14.01 -13.49 30.32
N ASP A 6 15.21 -13.61 30.91
CA ASP A 6 15.34 -14.13 32.26
C ASP A 6 14.79 -13.14 33.30
N PHE A 7 14.63 -13.64 34.53
CA PHE A 7 14.09 -12.85 35.62
C PHE A 7 14.96 -11.63 35.97
N GLU A 8 16.29 -11.73 35.88
CA GLU A 8 17.20 -10.66 36.26
C GLU A 8 17.07 -9.47 35.31
N ALA A 9 17.00 -9.72 33.99
CA ALA A 9 16.81 -8.68 32.98
C ALA A 9 15.44 -8.01 33.13
N THR A 10 14.38 -8.81 33.29
CA THR A 10 13.00 -8.33 33.47
C THR A 10 12.85 -7.52 34.77
N GLN A 11 13.42 -7.99 35.89
CA GLN A 11 13.39 -7.28 37.16
C GLN A 11 14.07 -5.93 37.07
N ARG A 12 15.23 -5.86 36.41
CA ARG A 12 15.97 -4.59 36.22
C ARG A 12 15.12 -3.58 35.43
N THR A 13 14.47 -4.03 34.37
CA THR A 13 13.58 -3.18 33.58
C THR A 13 12.38 -2.72 34.39
N TYR A 14 11.76 -3.61 35.13
CA TYR A 14 10.63 -3.29 36.02
C TYR A 14 11.03 -2.24 37.06
N GLU A 15 12.16 -2.42 37.76
CA GLU A 15 12.66 -1.50 38.77
C GLU A 15 12.96 -0.11 38.19
N LEU A 16 13.51 -0.05 36.97
CA LEU A 16 13.75 1.20 36.24
C LEU A 16 12.46 1.93 35.92
N LEU A 17 11.45 1.21 35.42
CA LEU A 17 10.15 1.77 35.07
C LEU A 17 9.43 2.32 36.30
N ILE A 18 9.35 1.58 37.41
CA ILE A 18 8.65 2.06 38.62
C ILE A 18 9.40 3.20 39.31
N ALA A 19 10.73 3.29 39.19
CA ALA A 19 11.50 4.38 39.71
C ALA A 19 11.18 5.72 38.99
N ASN A 20 10.86 5.67 37.71
CA ASN A 20 10.52 6.84 36.89
C ASN A 20 9.01 7.08 36.78
N MET A 21 8.21 6.01 36.88
CA MET A 21 6.76 6.02 36.77
C MET A 21 6.12 5.22 37.92
N PRO A 22 6.07 5.76 39.16
CA PRO A 22 5.63 5.02 40.35
C PRO A 22 4.19 4.47 40.28
N PHE A 23 3.35 5.08 39.47
CA PHE A 23 1.94 4.62 39.27
C PHE A 23 1.85 3.25 38.58
N LEU A 24 2.91 2.81 37.91
CA LEU A 24 2.97 1.49 37.26
C LEU A 24 3.22 0.33 38.25
N GLN A 25 3.64 0.60 39.47
CA GLN A 25 4.10 -0.42 40.43
C GLN A 25 3.14 -1.60 40.64
N ASN A 26 1.83 -1.39 40.50
CA ASN A 26 0.80 -2.40 40.69
C ASN A 26 -0.05 -2.64 39.41
N ASN A 27 0.37 -2.10 38.30
CA ASN A 27 -0.39 -2.11 37.05
C ASN A 27 0.46 -2.57 35.85
N MET A 28 1.51 -3.33 36.10
CA MET A 28 2.45 -3.76 35.06
C MET A 28 2.76 -5.26 35.21
N ASN A 29 2.63 -5.99 34.12
CA ASN A 29 2.91 -7.42 34.02
C ASN A 29 4.02 -7.65 33.00
N HIS A 30 4.72 -8.79 33.11
CA HIS A 30 5.62 -9.25 32.06
C HIS A 30 4.84 -10.10 31.07
N PHE A 31 4.57 -9.56 29.87
CA PHE A 31 3.84 -10.26 28.82
C PHE A 31 4.81 -11.12 27.99
N ILE A 32 4.46 -12.38 27.75
CA ILE A 32 5.22 -13.34 26.94
C ILE A 32 4.38 -13.65 25.70
N GLY A 33 4.92 -13.34 24.51
CA GLY A 33 4.29 -13.67 23.24
C GLY A 33 4.30 -15.18 22.94
N GLN A 34 3.35 -15.67 22.17
CA GLN A 34 3.14 -17.09 21.87
C GLN A 34 4.39 -17.78 21.32
N ALA A 35 5.17 -17.09 20.49
CA ALA A 35 6.42 -17.62 19.93
C ALA A 35 7.47 -17.97 21.01
N ASP A 36 7.44 -17.26 22.15
CA ASP A 36 8.42 -17.34 23.22
C ASP A 36 7.93 -18.10 24.47
N GLU A 37 6.64 -18.47 24.52
CA GLU A 37 6.06 -19.16 25.67
C GLU A 37 6.82 -20.44 26.03
N ASN A 38 7.12 -21.28 25.05
CA ASN A 38 7.86 -22.52 25.29
C ASN A 38 9.27 -22.26 25.83
N THR A 39 9.94 -21.22 25.33
CA THR A 39 11.26 -20.81 25.79
C THR A 39 11.18 -20.27 27.20
N HIS A 40 10.20 -19.42 27.51
CA HIS A 40 9.96 -18.89 28.84
C HIS A 40 9.65 -20.01 29.83
N LEU A 41 8.67 -20.86 29.54
CA LEU A 41 8.24 -21.96 30.42
C LEU A 41 9.37 -22.97 30.71
N SER A 42 10.22 -23.22 29.70
CA SER A 42 11.31 -24.20 29.85
C SER A 42 12.54 -23.64 30.56
N ASN A 43 12.86 -22.37 30.41
CA ASN A 43 14.14 -21.80 30.78
C ASN A 43 14.06 -20.73 31.87
N TYR A 44 12.96 -19.99 31.99
CA TYR A 44 12.91 -18.76 32.79
C TYR A 44 11.80 -18.70 33.83
N ALA A 45 10.70 -19.44 33.66
CA ALA A 45 9.51 -19.35 34.51
C ALA A 45 9.80 -19.50 36.00
N ASP A 46 10.72 -20.39 36.37
CA ASP A 46 11.11 -20.63 37.78
C ASP A 46 11.67 -19.38 38.47
N GLY A 47 12.32 -18.48 37.72
CA GLY A 47 12.88 -17.22 38.23
C GLY A 47 11.81 -16.22 38.68
N PHE A 48 10.60 -16.31 38.15
CA PHE A 48 9.49 -15.41 38.45
C PHE A 48 8.64 -15.87 39.65
N ILE A 49 8.80 -17.12 40.09
CA ILE A 49 8.00 -17.68 41.20
C ILE A 49 8.21 -16.88 42.50
N GLY A 50 7.13 -16.29 43.01
CA GLY A 50 7.15 -15.48 44.22
C GLY A 50 7.77 -14.09 44.08
N SER A 51 8.03 -13.65 42.85
CA SER A 51 8.45 -12.29 42.55
C SER A 51 7.29 -11.30 42.61
N ARG A 52 7.56 -10.01 42.41
CA ARG A 52 6.54 -8.96 42.26
C ARG A 52 6.03 -8.81 40.84
N ILE A 53 6.66 -9.48 39.90
CA ILE A 53 6.37 -9.36 38.49
C ILE A 53 5.48 -10.53 38.13
N ASP A 54 4.21 -10.24 37.87
CA ASP A 54 3.29 -11.23 37.36
C ASP A 54 3.60 -11.46 35.88
N VAL A 55 3.75 -12.72 35.51
CA VAL A 55 3.91 -13.12 34.11
C VAL A 55 2.54 -13.42 33.54
N VAL A 56 2.28 -12.90 32.37
CA VAL A 56 1.04 -13.12 31.61
C VAL A 56 1.43 -13.71 30.26
N LEU A 57 1.00 -14.92 29.97
CA LEU A 57 1.23 -15.56 28.70
C LEU A 57 0.19 -15.10 27.68
N GLU A 58 0.60 -14.94 26.45
CA GLU A 58 -0.32 -14.58 25.36
C GLU A 58 -1.46 -15.60 25.25
N SER A 59 -1.15 -16.89 25.41
CA SER A 59 -2.15 -17.97 25.45
C SER A 59 -3.17 -17.84 26.61
N GLU A 60 -2.78 -17.22 27.74
CA GLU A 60 -3.69 -16.96 28.86
C GLU A 60 -4.62 -15.76 28.60
N VAL A 61 -4.12 -14.75 27.87
CA VAL A 61 -4.89 -13.54 27.52
C VAL A 61 -5.81 -13.78 26.34
N PHE A 62 -5.30 -14.46 25.31
CA PHE A 62 -5.96 -14.67 24.03
C PHE A 62 -6.47 -16.10 23.84
N GLY A 63 -6.15 -17.02 24.74
CA GLY A 63 -6.51 -18.44 24.62
C GLY A 63 -8.04 -18.71 24.54
N ASP A 64 -8.85 -17.79 25.02
CA ASP A 64 -10.32 -17.80 24.88
C ASP A 64 -10.81 -16.96 23.67
N ILE A 65 -9.91 -16.27 22.95
CA ILE A 65 -10.26 -15.49 21.78
C ILE A 65 -10.27 -16.39 20.56
N ASN A 66 -11.46 -16.66 20.08
CA ASN A 66 -11.67 -17.51 18.91
C ASN A 66 -11.75 -16.73 17.60
N TYR A 67 -11.87 -15.39 17.66
CA TYR A 67 -12.06 -14.54 16.50
C TYR A 67 -11.52 -13.14 16.75
N ILE A 68 -10.76 -12.58 15.79
CA ILE A 68 -10.34 -11.18 15.77
C ILE A 68 -10.51 -10.67 14.34
N PRO A 69 -11.38 -9.68 14.09
CA PRO A 69 -11.43 -9.00 12.80
C PRO A 69 -10.22 -8.08 12.64
N PHE A 70 -9.57 -8.13 11.49
CA PHE A 70 -8.50 -7.22 11.13
C PHE A 70 -8.90 -6.25 10.04
N HIS A 71 -9.76 -6.70 9.11
CA HIS A 71 -10.38 -5.83 8.11
C HIS A 71 -11.78 -6.33 7.79
N GLU A 72 -12.77 -5.47 8.06
CA GLU A 72 -14.18 -5.72 7.78
C GLU A 72 -14.45 -5.50 6.29
N ALA A 73 -14.80 -6.55 5.60
CA ALA A 73 -15.14 -6.56 4.18
C ALA A 73 -15.83 -7.88 3.84
N GLU A 74 -16.23 -8.03 2.58
CA GLU A 74 -16.74 -9.29 2.05
C GLU A 74 -15.98 -9.70 0.79
N GLY A 75 -16.02 -10.99 0.47
CA GLY A 75 -15.35 -11.51 -0.71
C GLY A 75 -15.83 -12.90 -1.10
N TYR A 76 -15.54 -13.26 -2.33
CA TYR A 76 -15.84 -14.56 -2.92
C TYR A 76 -14.55 -15.18 -3.44
N GLY A 77 -14.47 -16.51 -3.44
CA GLY A 77 -13.32 -17.17 -4.03
C GLY A 77 -13.26 -18.67 -3.76
N PHE A 78 -12.22 -19.29 -4.28
CA PHE A 78 -11.93 -20.70 -4.04
C PHE A 78 -11.15 -20.86 -2.74
N PHE A 79 -11.68 -21.62 -1.79
CA PHE A 79 -11.11 -21.73 -0.45
C PHE A 79 -9.91 -22.68 -0.42
N LYS A 80 -8.74 -22.15 -0.13
CA LYS A 80 -7.46 -22.87 -0.08
C LYS A 80 -6.79 -22.81 1.29
N HIS A 81 -6.23 -23.93 1.73
CA HIS A 81 -5.31 -23.99 2.85
C HIS A 81 -3.87 -23.91 2.33
N MET A 82 -3.17 -22.83 2.63
CA MET A 82 -1.83 -22.53 2.17
C MET A 82 -0.80 -23.12 3.14
N THR A 83 -0.45 -24.38 2.94
CA THR A 83 0.53 -25.10 3.78
C THR A 83 1.99 -24.86 3.35
N ASP A 84 2.22 -24.44 2.11
CA ASP A 84 3.52 -23.98 1.61
C ASP A 84 3.47 -22.47 1.37
N LEU A 85 4.20 -21.71 2.20
CA LEU A 85 4.27 -20.25 2.10
C LEU A 85 4.95 -19.74 0.81
N ASN A 86 5.60 -20.61 0.05
CA ASN A 86 6.16 -20.28 -1.26
C ASN A 86 5.15 -20.48 -2.40
N GLU A 87 4.02 -21.11 -2.14
CA GLU A 87 2.92 -21.21 -3.11
C GLU A 87 2.27 -19.83 -3.26
N THR A 88 2.06 -19.40 -4.49
CA THR A 88 1.40 -18.14 -4.80
C THR A 88 -0.09 -18.37 -5.03
N PRO A 89 -0.98 -17.82 -4.20
CA PRO A 89 -2.43 -17.92 -4.47
C PRO A 89 -2.83 -17.06 -5.67
N GLY A 90 -3.96 -17.38 -6.27
CA GLY A 90 -4.60 -16.58 -7.29
C GLY A 90 -5.45 -15.46 -6.69
N SER A 91 -5.77 -14.43 -7.49
CA SER A 91 -6.63 -13.32 -7.07
C SER A 91 -8.05 -13.75 -6.68
N ARG A 92 -8.49 -14.91 -7.14
CA ARG A 92 -9.81 -15.51 -6.87
C ARG A 92 -9.77 -16.58 -5.76
N ASP A 93 -8.69 -16.65 -4.97
CA ASP A 93 -8.60 -17.58 -3.87
C ASP A 93 -8.94 -16.88 -2.55
N ILE A 94 -9.69 -17.52 -1.68
CA ILE A 94 -9.78 -17.19 -0.26
C ILE A 94 -8.80 -18.12 0.46
N VAL A 95 -7.85 -17.53 1.18
CA VAL A 95 -6.70 -18.25 1.71
C VAL A 95 -6.76 -18.43 3.22
N LEU A 96 -6.41 -19.62 3.69
CA LEU A 96 -6.16 -19.93 5.09
C LEU A 96 -4.67 -20.12 5.29
N TYR A 97 -4.08 -19.35 6.21
CA TYR A 97 -2.68 -19.44 6.60
C TYR A 97 -2.51 -19.89 8.06
N ASP A 98 -1.62 -20.86 8.30
CA ASP A 98 -1.17 -21.25 9.64
C ASP A 98 0.10 -20.48 10.08
N ALA A 99 0.69 -19.72 9.19
CA ALA A 99 1.79 -18.78 9.44
C ALA A 99 1.70 -17.66 8.41
N LEU A 100 2.11 -16.44 8.78
CA LEU A 100 2.00 -15.29 7.89
C LEU A 100 3.03 -15.38 6.74
N PRO A 101 2.61 -15.27 5.47
CA PRO A 101 3.55 -15.20 4.36
C PRO A 101 4.27 -13.85 4.35
N ASN A 102 5.51 -13.82 3.88
CA ASN A 102 6.29 -12.59 3.72
C ASN A 102 5.77 -11.68 2.59
N SER A 103 4.97 -12.21 1.67
CA SER A 103 4.41 -11.47 0.55
C SER A 103 3.08 -12.12 0.14
N LEU A 104 2.05 -11.31 0.03
CA LEU A 104 0.72 -11.77 -0.39
C LEU A 104 0.30 -11.00 -1.65
N PRO A 105 -0.03 -11.69 -2.78
CA PRO A 105 -0.72 -11.07 -3.90
C PRO A 105 -2.16 -10.74 -3.53
N ARG A 106 -2.90 -10.06 -4.41
CA ARG A 106 -4.34 -9.90 -4.26
C ARG A 106 -5.00 -11.29 -4.14
N VAL A 107 -5.93 -11.40 -3.19
CA VAL A 107 -6.76 -12.60 -2.95
C VAL A 107 -8.20 -12.18 -2.69
N GLY A 108 -9.14 -13.10 -2.71
CA GLY A 108 -10.55 -12.83 -2.43
C GLY A 108 -10.90 -12.74 -0.95
N GLY A 109 -9.98 -13.10 -0.05
CA GLY A 109 -10.16 -13.03 1.40
C GLY A 109 -9.08 -13.80 2.15
N ILE A 110 -8.90 -13.48 3.43
CA ILE A 110 -7.79 -14.00 4.25
C ILE A 110 -8.36 -14.50 5.58
N ILE A 111 -8.01 -15.74 5.91
CA ILE A 111 -8.22 -16.35 7.23
C ILE A 111 -6.84 -16.72 7.76
N THR A 112 -6.56 -16.41 9.02
CA THR A 112 -5.33 -16.86 9.67
C THR A 112 -5.65 -17.63 10.95
N SER A 113 -4.93 -18.72 11.19
CA SER A 113 -4.96 -19.47 12.46
C SER A 113 -3.95 -18.92 13.48
N VAL A 114 -3.16 -17.92 13.10
CA VAL A 114 -2.23 -17.16 13.95
C VAL A 114 -2.69 -15.72 14.07
N ILE A 115 -2.54 -15.13 15.26
CA ILE A 115 -2.90 -13.74 15.49
C ILE A 115 -1.92 -12.84 14.72
N GLN A 116 -2.49 -11.90 13.98
CA GLN A 116 -1.74 -10.87 13.25
C GLN A 116 -1.58 -9.63 14.13
N THR A 117 -0.56 -8.82 13.83
CA THR A 117 -0.58 -7.42 14.28
C THR A 117 -1.38 -6.57 13.29
N PRO A 118 -2.05 -5.49 13.73
CA PRO A 118 -2.78 -4.59 12.84
C PRO A 118 -1.93 -4.06 11.67
N LEU A 119 -0.64 -3.91 11.88
CA LEU A 119 0.35 -3.47 10.89
C LEU A 119 1.09 -4.64 10.21
N SER A 120 0.56 -5.84 10.29
CA SER A 120 1.14 -6.96 9.56
C SER A 120 1.03 -6.70 8.05
N HIS A 121 2.03 -7.13 7.31
CA HIS A 121 2.03 -7.02 5.84
C HIS A 121 0.76 -7.65 5.20
N VAL A 122 0.25 -8.70 5.80
CA VAL A 122 -0.97 -9.38 5.37
C VAL A 122 -2.19 -8.48 5.61
N ASN A 123 -2.28 -7.81 6.76
CA ASN A 123 -3.41 -6.93 7.06
C ASN A 123 -3.37 -5.65 6.23
N LEU A 124 -2.19 -5.03 6.09
CA LEU A 124 -2.06 -3.85 5.22
C LEU A 124 -2.48 -4.17 3.77
N ARG A 125 -2.18 -5.38 3.30
CA ARG A 125 -2.63 -5.82 1.98
C ARG A 125 -4.14 -6.03 1.93
N ALA A 126 -4.74 -6.56 2.98
CA ALA A 126 -6.20 -6.72 3.07
C ALA A 126 -6.93 -5.38 3.01
N ILE A 127 -6.42 -4.38 3.75
CA ILE A 127 -6.95 -3.01 3.72
C ILE A 127 -6.81 -2.42 2.31
N GLN A 128 -5.63 -2.51 1.72
CA GLN A 128 -5.34 -1.96 0.39
C GLN A 128 -6.23 -2.57 -0.72
N ASP A 129 -6.52 -3.86 -0.64
CA ASP A 129 -7.33 -4.57 -1.63
C ASP A 129 -8.81 -4.64 -1.25
N ASN A 130 -9.20 -4.05 -0.12
CA ASN A 130 -10.53 -4.12 0.49
C ASN A 130 -11.09 -5.54 0.54
N VAL A 131 -10.32 -6.47 1.13
CA VAL A 131 -10.72 -7.88 1.24
C VAL A 131 -10.84 -8.32 2.70
N PRO A 132 -11.80 -9.22 3.03
CA PRO A 132 -12.03 -9.65 4.40
C PRO A 132 -10.80 -10.33 4.98
N ASN A 133 -10.39 -9.92 6.20
CA ASN A 133 -9.26 -10.49 6.92
C ASN A 133 -9.58 -10.69 8.39
N ALA A 134 -9.48 -11.92 8.89
CA ALA A 134 -9.66 -12.22 10.30
C ALA A 134 -8.75 -13.35 10.78
N TYR A 135 -8.42 -13.30 12.08
CA TYR A 135 -7.96 -14.45 12.83
C TYR A 135 -9.16 -15.28 13.28
N ILE A 136 -9.09 -16.59 13.06
CA ILE A 136 -10.05 -17.58 13.54
C ILE A 136 -9.24 -18.72 14.17
N ALA A 137 -9.51 -19.03 15.46
CA ALA A 137 -8.82 -20.10 16.16
C ALA A 137 -9.19 -21.46 15.57
N ASP A 138 -8.19 -22.26 15.24
CA ASP A 138 -8.33 -23.64 14.70
C ASP A 138 -9.47 -23.77 13.65
N PRO A 139 -9.44 -22.96 12.57
CA PRO A 139 -10.57 -22.79 11.67
C PRO A 139 -11.00 -24.10 10.99
N LEU A 140 -10.08 -25.04 10.75
CA LEU A 140 -10.40 -26.33 10.11
C LEU A 140 -11.12 -27.31 11.04
N SER A 141 -11.10 -27.10 12.36
CA SER A 141 -11.88 -27.90 13.32
C SER A 141 -13.33 -27.47 13.40
N ILE A 142 -13.65 -26.26 12.88
CA ILE A 142 -15.01 -25.75 12.80
C ILE A 142 -15.70 -26.36 11.57
N ASP A 143 -16.71 -27.20 11.78
CA ASP A 143 -17.39 -27.93 10.70
C ASP A 143 -17.90 -27.03 9.56
N SER A 144 -18.38 -25.82 9.89
CA SER A 144 -18.87 -24.83 8.91
C SER A 144 -17.76 -24.22 8.05
N ILE A 145 -16.49 -24.35 8.45
CA ILE A 145 -15.32 -23.89 7.70
C ILE A 145 -14.61 -25.08 7.05
N GLY A 146 -14.25 -26.09 7.84
CA GLY A 146 -13.46 -27.23 7.37
C GLY A 146 -14.10 -27.99 6.22
N ASN A 147 -15.45 -28.12 6.22
CA ASN A 147 -16.19 -28.76 5.14
C ASN A 147 -16.21 -27.96 3.82
N LEU A 148 -15.87 -26.70 3.86
CA LEU A 148 -15.87 -25.81 2.68
C LEU A 148 -14.50 -25.79 1.96
N LEU A 149 -13.46 -26.37 2.55
CA LEU A 149 -12.14 -26.41 1.95
C LEU A 149 -12.19 -27.08 0.56
N GLY A 150 -11.62 -26.41 -0.44
CA GLY A 150 -11.63 -26.89 -1.83
C GLY A 150 -12.92 -26.59 -2.59
N ASN A 151 -13.82 -25.76 -2.06
CA ASN A 151 -15.02 -25.27 -2.72
C ASN A 151 -14.95 -23.76 -2.93
N TYR A 152 -15.81 -23.24 -3.79
CA TYR A 152 -16.07 -21.80 -3.86
C TYR A 152 -16.89 -21.37 -2.68
N ILE A 153 -16.52 -20.24 -2.05
CA ILE A 153 -17.18 -19.71 -0.88
C ILE A 153 -17.42 -18.21 -0.97
N TYR A 154 -18.44 -17.76 -0.23
CA TYR A 154 -18.60 -16.39 0.24
C TYR A 154 -18.02 -16.29 1.65
N TYR A 155 -17.28 -15.22 1.92
CA TYR A 155 -16.69 -14.93 3.22
C TYR A 155 -16.84 -13.45 3.53
N LYS A 156 -17.37 -13.13 4.73
CA LYS A 156 -17.53 -11.78 5.22
C LYS A 156 -16.99 -11.68 6.63
N VAL A 157 -16.25 -10.63 6.91
CA VAL A 157 -15.74 -10.24 8.23
C VAL A 157 -16.54 -9.06 8.74
N GLU A 158 -17.04 -9.17 9.96
CA GLU A 158 -17.77 -8.15 10.70
C GLU A 158 -17.14 -8.01 12.09
N ASN A 159 -17.34 -6.90 12.79
CA ASN A 159 -16.66 -6.60 14.06
C ASN A 159 -16.75 -7.76 15.09
N GLU A 160 -17.93 -8.34 15.31
CA GLU A 160 -18.15 -9.36 16.34
C GLU A 160 -18.25 -10.79 15.80
N THR A 161 -18.30 -10.96 14.46
CA THR A 161 -18.57 -12.25 13.84
C THR A 161 -18.08 -12.30 12.40
N PHE A 162 -18.15 -13.48 11.81
CA PHE A 162 -17.93 -13.67 10.39
C PHE A 162 -19.04 -14.52 9.77
N GLN A 163 -19.23 -14.39 8.49
CA GLN A 163 -20.12 -15.24 7.70
C GLN A 163 -19.30 -16.04 6.70
N ILE A 164 -19.57 -17.32 6.58
CA ILE A 164 -18.95 -18.17 5.58
C ILE A 164 -19.99 -19.18 5.07
N ARG A 165 -20.07 -19.34 3.77
CA ARG A 165 -20.98 -20.28 3.11
C ARG A 165 -20.41 -20.75 1.78
N GLU A 166 -20.91 -21.89 1.29
CA GLU A 166 -20.66 -22.28 -0.10
C GLU A 166 -21.24 -21.24 -1.06
N ALA A 167 -20.51 -20.96 -2.13
CA ALA A 167 -20.93 -20.10 -3.24
C ALA A 167 -20.87 -20.87 -4.55
N THR A 168 -21.67 -20.45 -5.51
CA THR A 168 -21.61 -20.98 -6.87
C THR A 168 -20.49 -20.28 -7.67
N LEU A 169 -20.00 -20.94 -8.71
CA LEU A 169 -19.04 -20.31 -9.62
C LEU A 169 -19.61 -19.06 -10.31
N GLU A 170 -20.93 -19.01 -10.51
CA GLU A 170 -21.64 -17.85 -11.07
C GLU A 170 -21.55 -16.67 -10.11
N GLU A 171 -21.88 -16.83 -8.82
CA GLU A 171 -21.71 -15.78 -7.79
C GLU A 171 -20.27 -15.26 -7.75
N VAL A 172 -19.27 -16.16 -7.81
CA VAL A 172 -17.86 -15.76 -7.81
C VAL A 172 -17.51 -14.97 -9.07
N ASN A 173 -17.99 -15.38 -10.23
CA ASN A 173 -17.70 -14.67 -11.49
C ASN A 173 -18.37 -13.28 -11.50
N ASP A 174 -19.62 -13.18 -11.06
CA ASP A 174 -20.35 -11.91 -10.99
C ASP A 174 -19.65 -10.94 -10.03
N TRP A 175 -19.26 -11.41 -8.81
CA TRP A 175 -18.51 -10.62 -7.86
C TRP A 175 -17.20 -10.04 -8.42
N PHE A 176 -16.39 -10.89 -9.06
CA PHE A 176 -15.12 -10.43 -9.65
C PHE A 176 -15.34 -9.57 -10.90
N GLU A 177 -16.43 -9.72 -11.61
CA GLU A 177 -16.76 -8.84 -12.73
C GLU A 177 -17.20 -7.46 -12.25
N ASP A 178 -17.94 -7.38 -11.14
CA ASP A 178 -18.36 -6.12 -10.51
C ASP A 178 -17.17 -5.35 -9.90
N LEU A 179 -16.15 -6.06 -9.38
CA LEU A 179 -14.93 -5.44 -8.86
C LEU A 179 -13.94 -5.00 -9.94
N ARG A 180 -14.08 -5.50 -11.16
CA ARG A 180 -13.17 -5.13 -12.26
C ARG A 180 -13.60 -3.79 -12.86
N PRO A 181 -12.65 -2.95 -13.29
CA PRO A 181 -12.99 -1.78 -14.07
C PRO A 181 -13.90 -2.15 -15.26
N THR A 182 -14.96 -1.41 -15.49
CA THR A 182 -15.90 -1.68 -16.60
C THR A 182 -15.23 -1.50 -17.95
N GLU A 183 -14.35 -0.49 -18.06
CA GLU A 183 -13.63 -0.17 -19.28
C GLU A 183 -12.19 -0.69 -19.27
N PRO A 184 -11.66 -1.13 -20.42
CA PRO A 184 -10.24 -1.48 -20.54
C PRO A 184 -9.34 -0.27 -20.27
N GLN A 185 -8.34 -0.44 -19.43
CA GLN A 185 -7.32 0.57 -19.17
C GLN A 185 -6.20 0.44 -20.21
N ILE A 186 -5.98 1.48 -21.00
CA ILE A 186 -4.94 1.52 -22.03
C ILE A 186 -3.84 2.49 -21.60
N PRO A 187 -2.71 2.00 -21.04
CA PRO A 187 -1.61 2.86 -20.61
C PRO A 187 -1.07 3.69 -21.80
N VAL A 188 -0.85 4.97 -21.57
CA VAL A 188 -0.23 5.83 -22.58
C VAL A 188 1.24 5.41 -22.77
N ARG A 189 1.64 5.18 -24.01
CA ARG A 189 2.99 4.77 -24.37
C ARG A 189 3.55 5.66 -25.47
N ASP A 190 4.41 6.59 -25.09
CA ASP A 190 5.14 7.45 -26.04
C ASP A 190 6.44 6.77 -26.50
N LEU A 191 6.55 6.49 -27.76
CA LEU A 191 7.73 5.93 -28.42
C LEU A 191 8.53 6.96 -29.23
N SER A 192 8.18 8.26 -29.15
CA SER A 192 8.83 9.33 -29.89
C SER A 192 10.23 9.64 -29.34
N ILE A 193 10.50 9.31 -28.07
CA ILE A 193 11.80 9.48 -27.43
C ILE A 193 12.60 8.19 -27.66
N THR A 194 13.64 8.30 -28.50
CA THR A 194 14.42 7.16 -28.99
C THR A 194 15.84 7.07 -28.43
N ASP A 195 16.21 7.95 -27.52
CA ASP A 195 17.54 8.03 -26.91
C ASP A 195 17.49 7.88 -25.39
N ILE A 196 18.50 7.24 -24.80
CA ILE A 196 18.73 7.20 -23.36
C ILE A 196 19.09 8.61 -22.90
N LYS A 197 18.49 9.06 -21.79
CA LYS A 197 18.69 10.42 -21.30
C LYS A 197 19.29 10.44 -19.89
N PRO A 198 20.22 11.38 -19.61
CA PRO A 198 20.55 11.72 -18.22
C PRO A 198 19.29 12.18 -17.47
N LEU A 199 19.19 11.89 -16.17
CA LEU A 199 18.03 12.27 -15.35
C LEU A 199 17.74 13.77 -15.39
N ASP A 200 18.76 14.63 -15.42
CA ASP A 200 18.59 16.08 -15.52
C ASP A 200 17.89 16.56 -16.83
N SER A 201 17.73 15.67 -17.79
CA SER A 201 17.06 15.93 -19.07
C SER A 201 15.67 15.30 -19.16
N ILE A 202 15.17 14.70 -18.07
CA ILE A 202 13.86 14.05 -18.00
C ILE A 202 12.95 14.89 -17.13
N ALA A 203 11.81 15.31 -17.67
CA ALA A 203 10.79 16.06 -16.96
C ALA A 203 9.67 15.16 -16.45
N PHE A 204 8.87 15.64 -15.51
CA PHE A 204 7.67 14.97 -14.98
C PHE A 204 6.73 14.48 -16.09
N THR A 205 6.44 15.35 -17.06
CA THR A 205 5.55 15.06 -18.20
C THR A 205 6.08 13.97 -19.15
N MET A 206 7.33 13.52 -18.99
CA MET A 206 7.90 12.41 -19.79
C MET A 206 7.62 11.04 -19.19
N SER A 207 6.76 10.94 -18.18
CA SER A 207 6.35 9.64 -17.58
C SER A 207 5.76 8.68 -18.62
N THR A 208 5.11 9.19 -19.66
CA THR A 208 4.57 8.43 -20.80
C THR A 208 5.63 7.77 -21.68
N ALA A 209 6.91 8.19 -21.55
CA ALA A 209 8.04 7.63 -22.28
C ALA A 209 9.06 6.88 -21.42
N PHE A 210 9.23 7.28 -20.15
CA PHE A 210 10.23 6.73 -19.22
C PHE A 210 9.62 5.96 -18.04
N GLY A 211 8.32 6.09 -17.81
CA GLY A 211 7.60 5.60 -16.63
C GLY A 211 7.71 6.55 -15.44
N ALA A 212 6.74 6.44 -14.54
CA ALA A 212 6.58 7.35 -13.41
C ALA A 212 7.78 7.32 -12.45
N LYS A 213 8.29 6.16 -12.07
CA LYS A 213 9.45 6.08 -11.17
C LYS A 213 10.66 6.84 -11.69
N CYS A 214 10.98 6.70 -12.98
CA CYS A 214 12.11 7.41 -13.59
C CYS A 214 11.85 8.91 -13.63
N SER A 215 10.67 9.33 -14.08
CA SER A 215 10.31 10.74 -14.21
C SER A 215 10.21 11.43 -12.86
N ASN A 216 9.67 10.77 -11.82
CA ASN A 216 9.58 11.35 -10.48
C ASN A 216 10.97 11.54 -9.86
N VAL A 217 11.86 10.54 -9.95
CA VAL A 217 13.25 10.69 -9.47
C VAL A 217 13.98 11.80 -10.22
N ALA A 218 13.84 11.86 -11.55
CA ALA A 218 14.41 12.93 -12.36
C ALA A 218 13.88 14.32 -11.95
N THR A 219 12.58 14.44 -11.73
CA THR A 219 11.91 15.67 -11.34
C THR A 219 12.39 16.19 -9.99
N MET A 220 12.55 15.31 -8.99
CA MET A 220 13.06 15.68 -7.66
C MET A 220 14.46 16.32 -7.71
N ARG A 221 15.26 16.07 -8.74
CA ARG A 221 16.56 16.74 -8.91
C ARG A 221 16.45 18.25 -9.11
N SER A 222 15.27 18.75 -9.49
CA SER A 222 14.98 20.17 -9.63
C SER A 222 14.41 20.85 -8.37
N PHE A 223 14.09 20.11 -7.31
CA PHE A 223 13.45 20.64 -6.10
C PHE A 223 14.40 21.40 -5.15
N GLY A 224 15.67 21.51 -5.52
CA GLY A 224 16.64 22.32 -4.76
C GLY A 224 17.28 21.59 -3.57
N PHE A 225 17.19 20.29 -3.49
CA PHE A 225 17.86 19.49 -2.47
C PHE A 225 19.40 19.62 -2.56
N PRO A 226 20.11 19.37 -1.43
CA PRO A 226 21.56 19.28 -1.44
C PRO A 226 22.08 18.29 -2.48
N GLU A 227 23.27 18.56 -3.02
CA GLU A 227 23.92 17.68 -4.00
C GLU A 227 24.05 16.25 -3.45
N GLY A 228 23.62 15.27 -4.26
CA GLY A 228 23.66 13.85 -3.92
C GLY A 228 22.45 13.33 -3.15
N THR A 229 21.50 14.18 -2.71
CA THR A 229 20.24 13.73 -2.09
C THR A 229 19.42 12.88 -3.06
N ILE A 230 19.35 13.28 -4.31
CA ILE A 230 18.75 12.48 -5.39
C ILE A 230 19.86 11.91 -6.25
N PRO A 231 19.90 10.59 -6.49
CA PRO A 231 20.97 9.97 -7.25
C PRO A 231 21.08 10.52 -8.66
N ASP A 232 22.29 10.58 -9.17
CA ASP A 232 22.55 10.80 -10.59
C ASP A 232 22.31 9.52 -11.38
N GLY A 233 22.07 9.63 -12.69
CA GLY A 233 21.85 8.45 -13.52
C GLY A 233 21.16 8.73 -14.84
N PHE A 234 20.55 7.68 -15.39
CA PHE A 234 19.96 7.68 -16.72
C PHE A 234 18.58 7.02 -16.74
N GLY A 235 17.70 7.50 -17.62
CA GLY A 235 16.46 6.85 -17.98
C GLY A 235 16.56 6.18 -19.35
N ILE A 236 16.16 4.93 -19.43
CA ILE A 236 16.00 4.17 -20.68
C ILE A 236 14.52 4.20 -21.05
N PRO A 237 14.12 4.82 -22.19
CA PRO A 237 12.73 4.97 -22.57
C PRO A 237 12.08 3.66 -23.03
N PHE A 238 10.75 3.62 -23.06
CA PHE A 238 9.95 2.49 -23.54
C PHE A 238 10.27 2.07 -24.96
N TYR A 239 10.81 2.95 -25.78
CA TYR A 239 11.25 2.65 -27.13
C TYR A 239 12.22 1.46 -27.19
N TYR A 240 13.17 1.37 -26.25
CA TYR A 240 14.16 0.26 -26.19
C TYR A 240 13.49 -1.08 -25.87
N TYR A 241 12.55 -1.10 -24.93
CA TYR A 241 11.74 -2.29 -24.64
C TYR A 241 10.93 -2.71 -25.87
N HIS A 242 10.24 -1.75 -26.49
CA HIS A 242 9.43 -2.00 -27.67
C HIS A 242 10.24 -2.60 -28.83
N GLU A 243 11.36 -2.00 -29.18
CA GLU A 243 12.25 -2.48 -30.25
C GLU A 243 12.83 -3.87 -29.94
N PHE A 244 13.19 -4.13 -28.66
CA PHE A 244 13.66 -5.45 -28.24
C PHE A 244 12.56 -6.52 -28.38
N MET A 245 11.32 -6.20 -28.01
CA MET A 245 10.17 -7.11 -28.12
C MET A 245 9.84 -7.39 -29.59
N LEU A 246 9.85 -6.36 -30.46
CA LEU A 246 9.64 -6.51 -31.91
C LEU A 246 10.74 -7.35 -32.55
N PHE A 247 11.99 -7.07 -32.27
CA PHE A 247 13.13 -7.76 -32.87
C PHE A 247 13.10 -9.27 -32.63
N ASN A 248 12.55 -9.72 -31.50
CA ASN A 248 12.46 -11.12 -31.11
C ASN A 248 11.07 -11.73 -31.34
N ASN A 249 10.12 -11.03 -31.96
CA ASN A 249 8.71 -11.42 -32.17
C ASN A 249 7.96 -11.79 -30.86
N PHE A 250 8.36 -11.19 -29.74
CA PHE A 250 7.75 -11.51 -28.44
C PHE A 250 6.32 -11.02 -28.30
N TYR A 251 5.88 -9.99 -29.04
CA TYR A 251 4.49 -9.58 -29.03
C TYR A 251 3.57 -10.66 -29.66
N GLU A 252 4.00 -11.25 -30.78
CA GLU A 252 3.27 -12.34 -31.43
C GLU A 252 3.25 -13.59 -30.54
N GLU A 253 4.36 -13.91 -29.90
CA GLU A 253 4.44 -15.04 -28.96
C GLU A 253 3.53 -14.82 -27.74
N ALA A 254 3.53 -13.62 -27.17
CA ALA A 254 2.65 -13.26 -26.06
C ALA A 254 1.17 -13.34 -26.47
N GLN A 255 0.80 -12.88 -27.68
CA GLN A 255 -0.57 -13.00 -28.18
C GLN A 255 -0.99 -14.46 -28.28
N VAL A 256 -0.17 -15.31 -28.91
CA VAL A 256 -0.46 -16.76 -29.02
C VAL A 256 -0.57 -17.41 -27.64
N MET A 257 0.23 -16.99 -26.67
CA MET A 257 0.19 -17.48 -25.30
C MET A 257 -1.14 -17.09 -24.63
N ILE A 258 -1.52 -15.81 -24.72
CA ILE A 258 -2.73 -15.27 -24.10
C ILE A 258 -3.99 -15.86 -24.75
N ASP A 259 -4.03 -16.04 -26.06
CA ASP A 259 -5.16 -16.62 -26.79
C ASP A 259 -5.35 -18.12 -26.53
N ASN A 260 -4.42 -18.77 -25.85
CA ASN A 260 -4.52 -20.20 -25.55
C ASN A 260 -5.56 -20.47 -24.45
N PRO A 261 -6.63 -21.24 -24.72
CA PRO A 261 -7.66 -21.53 -23.72
C PRO A 261 -7.14 -22.23 -22.45
N THR A 262 -6.08 -23.05 -22.55
CA THR A 262 -5.47 -23.66 -21.36
C THR A 262 -4.76 -22.61 -20.51
N PHE A 263 -4.09 -21.65 -21.13
CA PHE A 263 -3.45 -20.54 -20.43
C PHE A 263 -4.51 -19.69 -19.68
N GLN A 264 -5.66 -19.46 -20.28
CA GLN A 264 -6.74 -18.70 -19.66
C GLN A 264 -7.40 -19.41 -18.47
N ASN A 265 -7.52 -20.75 -18.53
CA ASN A 265 -8.35 -21.50 -17.59
C ASN A 265 -7.56 -22.37 -16.59
N ASP A 266 -6.24 -22.52 -16.75
CA ASP A 266 -5.38 -23.34 -15.88
C ASP A 266 -4.22 -22.50 -15.33
N ILE A 267 -4.30 -22.15 -14.04
CA ILE A 267 -3.32 -21.33 -13.34
C ILE A 267 -1.92 -21.95 -13.31
N ASN A 268 -1.82 -23.27 -13.20
CA ASN A 268 -0.53 -23.96 -13.18
C ASN A 268 0.13 -23.91 -14.55
N PHE A 269 -0.64 -24.15 -15.60
CA PHE A 269 -0.15 -24.02 -16.99
C PHE A 269 0.26 -22.56 -17.28
N ARG A 270 -0.52 -21.58 -16.84
CA ARG A 270 -0.22 -20.15 -16.97
C ARG A 270 1.09 -19.80 -16.27
N THR A 271 1.27 -20.25 -15.02
CA THR A 271 2.48 -20.00 -14.22
C THR A 271 3.73 -20.53 -14.92
N GLU A 272 3.73 -21.79 -15.38
CA GLU A 272 4.87 -22.38 -16.07
C GLU A 272 5.12 -21.71 -17.43
N ARG A 273 4.07 -21.39 -18.19
CA ARG A 273 4.22 -20.73 -19.49
C ARG A 273 4.79 -19.32 -19.38
N LEU A 274 4.35 -18.53 -18.38
CA LEU A 274 4.93 -17.21 -18.08
C LEU A 274 6.39 -17.32 -17.62
N LYS A 275 6.74 -18.34 -16.87
CA LYS A 275 8.12 -18.60 -16.45
C LYS A 275 9.02 -18.95 -17.66
N ASP A 276 8.52 -19.77 -18.59
CA ASP A 276 9.24 -20.08 -19.82
C ASP A 276 9.41 -18.83 -20.68
N PHE A 277 8.36 -18.05 -20.89
CA PHE A 277 8.41 -16.82 -21.66
C PHE A 277 9.43 -15.80 -21.09
N ARG A 278 9.45 -15.65 -19.76
CA ARG A 278 10.46 -14.81 -19.10
C ARG A 278 11.90 -15.33 -19.30
N ARG A 279 12.09 -16.65 -19.33
CA ARG A 279 13.40 -17.23 -19.66
C ARG A 279 13.79 -16.89 -21.08
N ASP A 280 12.86 -17.04 -22.03
CA ASP A 280 13.11 -16.75 -23.44
C ASP A 280 13.49 -15.27 -23.64
N ILE A 281 12.81 -14.33 -22.96
CA ILE A 281 13.17 -12.89 -22.94
C ILE A 281 14.60 -12.67 -22.40
N LYS A 282 14.98 -13.33 -21.29
CA LYS A 282 16.30 -13.16 -20.69
C LYS A 282 17.42 -13.69 -21.58
N ASP A 283 17.16 -14.76 -22.34
CA ASP A 283 18.17 -15.44 -23.16
C ASP A 283 18.21 -14.87 -24.59
N ALA A 284 17.21 -14.11 -25.01
CA ALA A 284 17.11 -13.57 -26.36
C ALA A 284 18.26 -12.63 -26.73
N PRO A 285 18.63 -12.58 -28.02
CA PRO A 285 19.59 -11.59 -28.51
C PRO A 285 18.99 -10.18 -28.45
N MET A 286 19.86 -9.20 -28.22
CA MET A 286 19.49 -7.78 -28.23
C MET A 286 20.05 -7.14 -29.51
N PRO A 287 19.32 -6.22 -30.19
CA PRO A 287 19.83 -5.48 -31.33
C PRO A 287 21.17 -4.82 -31.03
N GLN A 288 22.10 -4.83 -31.99
CA GLN A 288 23.44 -4.32 -31.75
C GLN A 288 23.44 -2.82 -31.37
N TRP A 289 22.62 -2.02 -32.01
CA TRP A 289 22.49 -0.60 -31.68
C TRP A 289 22.04 -0.36 -30.22
N ILE A 290 21.11 -1.18 -29.69
CA ILE A 290 20.74 -1.13 -28.26
C ILE A 290 21.94 -1.52 -27.38
N MET A 291 22.70 -2.55 -27.78
CA MET A 291 23.90 -2.95 -27.04
C MET A 291 24.91 -1.80 -26.98
N ASP A 292 25.14 -1.12 -28.11
CA ASP A 292 26.08 -0.02 -28.19
C ASP A 292 25.65 1.18 -27.34
N ASP A 293 24.37 1.55 -27.37
CA ASP A 293 23.83 2.63 -26.55
C ASP A 293 23.87 2.32 -25.04
N LEU A 294 23.51 1.09 -24.65
CA LEU A 294 23.61 0.64 -23.27
C LEU A 294 25.06 0.61 -22.76
N GLN A 295 26.02 0.27 -23.63
CA GLN A 295 27.43 0.31 -23.27
C GLN A 295 27.90 1.76 -23.09
N ALA A 296 27.51 2.67 -23.99
CA ALA A 296 27.85 4.08 -23.88
C ALA A 296 27.30 4.69 -22.58
N MET A 297 26.05 4.42 -22.26
CA MET A 297 25.45 4.83 -20.98
C MET A 297 26.21 4.25 -19.78
N HIS A 298 26.59 2.98 -19.84
CA HIS A 298 27.29 2.31 -18.74
C HIS A 298 28.69 2.88 -18.53
N ASP A 299 29.36 3.27 -19.60
CA ASP A 299 30.71 3.86 -19.57
C ASP A 299 30.71 5.30 -19.01
N ASP A 300 29.55 5.98 -18.97
CA ASP A 300 29.40 7.30 -18.36
C ASP A 300 29.32 7.24 -16.82
N PHE A 301 29.07 6.06 -16.22
CA PHE A 301 29.18 5.89 -14.77
C PHE A 301 30.65 5.86 -14.34
N PRO A 302 31.00 6.35 -13.13
CA PRO A 302 32.37 6.28 -12.62
C PRO A 302 32.90 4.84 -12.62
N GLU A 303 34.17 4.67 -12.98
CA GLU A 303 34.82 3.36 -12.99
C GLU A 303 34.71 2.65 -11.63
N GLY A 304 34.30 1.39 -11.65
CA GLY A 304 34.11 0.61 -10.43
C GLY A 304 32.74 0.78 -9.77
N THR A 305 31.79 1.45 -10.43
CA THR A 305 30.42 1.63 -9.92
C THR A 305 29.53 0.47 -10.37
N ALA A 306 28.93 -0.26 -9.43
CA ALA A 306 27.82 -1.14 -9.72
C ALA A 306 26.57 -0.30 -10.02
N VAL A 307 25.76 -0.69 -11.01
CA VAL A 307 24.60 0.08 -11.47
C VAL A 307 23.31 -0.61 -11.07
N ARG A 308 22.42 0.09 -10.39
CA ARG A 308 21.06 -0.37 -10.09
C ARG A 308 20.14 -0.04 -11.25
N CYS A 309 19.56 -1.08 -11.87
CA CYS A 309 18.55 -0.98 -12.92
C CYS A 309 17.17 -1.21 -12.29
N ARG A 310 16.36 -0.16 -12.20
CA ARG A 310 15.01 -0.22 -11.59
C ARG A 310 13.95 -0.20 -12.68
N SER A 311 12.93 -1.03 -12.50
CA SER A 311 11.73 -1.00 -13.34
C SER A 311 11.02 0.34 -13.22
N SER A 312 10.53 0.86 -14.34
CA SER A 312 9.74 2.07 -14.43
C SER A 312 8.72 1.89 -15.55
N THR A 313 7.46 1.73 -15.23
CA THR A 313 6.41 1.39 -16.19
C THR A 313 5.41 2.52 -16.37
N ASN A 314 4.57 2.41 -17.39
CA ASN A 314 3.48 3.32 -17.65
C ASN A 314 2.13 2.87 -17.06
N ASN A 315 2.13 1.82 -16.25
CA ASN A 315 0.92 1.28 -15.63
C ASN A 315 1.00 1.22 -14.09
N GLU A 316 2.08 1.73 -13.48
CA GLU A 316 2.20 1.72 -12.01
C GLU A 316 1.29 2.76 -11.33
N ASP A 317 0.92 3.83 -12.04
CA ASP A 317 0.12 4.94 -11.53
C ASP A 317 -1.26 5.02 -12.22
N LEU A 318 -1.78 3.90 -12.75
CA LEU A 318 -3.14 3.87 -13.27
C LEU A 318 -4.15 3.83 -12.11
N PRO A 319 -5.31 4.48 -12.25
CA PRO A 319 -6.35 4.46 -11.23
C PRO A 319 -6.71 3.05 -10.77
N GLY A 320 -6.70 2.84 -9.46
CA GLY A 320 -6.98 1.55 -8.83
C GLY A 320 -5.92 0.46 -9.04
N PHE A 321 -4.88 0.69 -9.86
CA PHE A 321 -3.82 -0.29 -10.13
C PHE A 321 -2.57 -0.02 -9.29
N SER A 322 -2.24 -0.91 -8.37
CA SER A 322 -0.99 -0.83 -7.62
C SER A 322 0.11 -1.67 -8.25
N GLY A 323 1.06 -0.99 -8.88
CA GLY A 323 2.28 -1.62 -9.43
C GLY A 323 3.33 -2.01 -8.40
N ALA A 324 3.05 -1.81 -7.10
CA ALA A 324 4.00 -2.05 -6.02
C ALA A 324 4.48 -3.51 -5.95
N GLY A 325 5.80 -3.71 -6.03
CA GLY A 325 6.42 -5.03 -5.90
C GLY A 325 6.12 -6.03 -7.05
N LEU A 326 5.44 -5.60 -8.12
CA LEU A 326 5.13 -6.46 -9.26
C LEU A 326 6.36 -6.71 -10.15
N TYR A 327 7.22 -5.72 -10.27
CA TYR A 327 8.34 -5.72 -11.21
C TYR A 327 9.68 -5.84 -10.49
N THR A 328 10.66 -6.41 -11.20
CA THR A 328 11.97 -6.71 -10.63
C THR A 328 12.97 -5.61 -10.94
N SER A 329 13.69 -5.15 -9.93
CA SER A 329 14.91 -4.34 -10.10
C SER A 329 16.15 -5.24 -10.04
N LYS A 330 17.21 -4.91 -10.78
CA LYS A 330 18.45 -5.70 -10.82
C LYS A 330 19.67 -4.81 -10.64
N THR A 331 20.63 -5.24 -9.84
CA THR A 331 21.96 -4.63 -9.79
C THR A 331 22.85 -5.30 -10.83
N GLN A 332 23.51 -4.49 -11.65
CA GLN A 332 24.60 -4.90 -12.53
C GLN A 332 25.90 -4.81 -11.74
N HIS A 333 26.46 -5.94 -11.36
CA HIS A 333 27.77 -6.00 -10.71
C HIS A 333 28.90 -5.95 -11.74
N LEU A 334 30.11 -5.57 -11.29
CA LEU A 334 31.26 -5.33 -12.15
C LEU A 334 31.72 -6.57 -12.93
N ASP A 335 31.48 -7.76 -12.40
CA ASP A 335 31.89 -9.05 -12.98
C ASP A 335 30.80 -9.71 -13.85
N GLU A 336 29.62 -9.12 -13.97
CA GLU A 336 28.49 -9.70 -14.71
C GLU A 336 28.54 -9.47 -16.22
N GLY A 337 29.51 -8.70 -16.69
CA GLY A 337 29.70 -8.37 -18.10
C GLY A 337 28.78 -7.25 -18.60
N HIS A 338 28.23 -7.35 -19.80
CA HIS A 338 27.46 -6.28 -20.41
C HIS A 338 26.12 -6.04 -19.67
N ILE A 339 25.74 -4.76 -19.41
CA ILE A 339 24.57 -4.34 -18.64
C ILE A 339 23.23 -4.82 -19.24
N SER A 340 23.21 -5.15 -20.53
CA SER A 340 22.02 -5.73 -21.19
C SER A 340 21.47 -6.97 -20.50
N LYS A 341 22.30 -7.71 -19.76
CA LYS A 341 21.83 -8.86 -18.98
C LYS A 341 20.87 -8.44 -17.88
N SER A 342 21.22 -7.38 -17.14
CA SER A 342 20.36 -6.81 -16.10
C SER A 342 19.12 -6.16 -16.69
N ILE A 343 19.24 -5.43 -17.79
CA ILE A 343 18.12 -4.81 -18.50
C ILE A 343 17.10 -5.87 -18.97
N LYS A 344 17.56 -6.98 -19.57
CA LYS A 344 16.66 -8.07 -20.00
C LYS A 344 15.95 -8.74 -18.82
N GLN A 345 16.56 -8.80 -17.65
CA GLN A 345 15.88 -9.30 -16.43
C GLN A 345 14.77 -8.35 -15.97
N VAL A 346 15.02 -7.02 -16.06
CA VAL A 346 13.98 -6.01 -15.79
C VAL A 346 12.86 -6.12 -16.82
N TYR A 347 13.16 -6.22 -18.12
CA TYR A 347 12.16 -6.40 -19.18
C TYR A 347 11.32 -7.67 -18.99
N ALA A 348 11.96 -8.79 -18.64
CA ALA A 348 11.28 -10.04 -18.38
C ALA A 348 10.29 -9.94 -17.21
N SER A 349 10.51 -9.04 -16.25
CA SER A 349 9.64 -8.88 -15.09
C SER A 349 8.25 -8.33 -15.43
N MET A 350 8.08 -7.70 -16.60
CA MET A 350 6.75 -7.34 -17.12
C MET A 350 5.81 -8.57 -17.21
N TRP A 351 6.38 -9.75 -17.41
CA TRP A 351 5.68 -11.03 -17.52
C TRP A 351 5.80 -11.90 -16.26
N ASN A 352 6.09 -11.29 -15.10
CA ASN A 352 5.93 -11.97 -13.81
C ASN A 352 4.48 -12.42 -13.64
N PHE A 353 4.26 -13.58 -13.02
CA PHE A 353 2.92 -14.12 -12.81
C PHE A 353 2.01 -13.08 -12.15
N ARG A 354 2.42 -12.49 -11.02
CA ARG A 354 1.66 -11.45 -10.33
C ARG A 354 1.38 -10.24 -11.22
N ALA A 355 2.41 -9.76 -11.95
CA ALA A 355 2.24 -8.62 -12.84
C ALA A 355 1.26 -8.88 -13.99
N TYR A 356 1.21 -10.12 -14.49
CA TYR A 356 0.22 -10.54 -15.48
C TYR A 356 -1.19 -10.59 -14.86
N GLU A 357 -1.36 -11.28 -13.73
CA GLU A 357 -2.65 -11.43 -13.04
C GLU A 357 -3.27 -10.09 -12.66
N GLU A 358 -2.47 -9.17 -12.09
CA GLU A 358 -2.95 -7.84 -11.73
C GLU A 358 -3.39 -7.05 -12.97
N ARG A 359 -2.61 -7.02 -14.06
CA ARG A 359 -3.03 -6.36 -15.28
C ARG A 359 -4.27 -7.00 -15.91
N ASP A 360 -4.38 -8.33 -15.87
CA ASP A 360 -5.56 -9.03 -16.36
C ASP A 360 -6.81 -8.68 -15.53
N PHE A 361 -6.67 -8.65 -14.20
CA PHE A 361 -7.76 -8.29 -13.30
C PHE A 361 -8.25 -6.85 -13.55
N TYR A 362 -7.34 -5.89 -13.62
CA TYR A 362 -7.68 -4.47 -13.85
C TYR A 362 -7.92 -4.13 -15.33
N ARG A 363 -8.03 -5.11 -16.21
CA ARG A 363 -8.22 -4.95 -17.65
C ARG A 363 -7.19 -4.04 -18.33
N VAL A 364 -5.96 -3.99 -17.78
CA VAL A 364 -4.86 -3.22 -18.35
C VAL A 364 -4.34 -3.91 -19.59
N ASP A 365 -4.26 -3.19 -20.70
CA ASP A 365 -3.76 -3.72 -21.98
C ASP A 365 -2.31 -4.19 -21.85
N HIS A 366 -2.08 -5.50 -21.95
CA HIS A 366 -0.77 -6.14 -21.81
C HIS A 366 0.26 -5.68 -22.85
N PHE A 367 -0.19 -5.24 -24.03
CA PHE A 367 0.67 -4.85 -25.14
C PHE A 367 0.97 -3.36 -25.16
N MET A 368 0.10 -2.54 -24.53
CA MET A 368 0.36 -1.12 -24.31
C MET A 368 1.16 -0.86 -23.04
N ALA A 369 1.13 -1.79 -22.08
CA ALA A 369 2.04 -1.75 -20.94
C ALA A 369 3.50 -1.86 -21.41
N ALA A 370 4.36 -0.98 -20.91
CA ALA A 370 5.75 -0.86 -21.36
C ALA A 370 6.71 -0.70 -20.17
N MET A 371 7.97 -1.15 -20.39
CA MET A 371 9.02 -1.12 -19.39
C MET A 371 10.12 -0.14 -19.80
N GLY A 372 10.21 0.97 -19.09
CA GLY A 372 11.40 1.80 -19.01
C GLY A 372 12.32 1.33 -17.88
N VAL A 373 13.54 1.84 -17.84
CA VAL A 373 14.48 1.49 -16.78
C VAL A 373 15.19 2.74 -16.27
N LEU A 374 15.09 2.95 -14.95
CA LEU A 374 15.91 3.91 -14.23
C LEU A 374 17.23 3.26 -13.84
N CYS A 375 18.35 3.81 -14.31
CA CYS A 375 19.70 3.36 -13.97
C CYS A 375 20.40 4.41 -13.10
N HIS A 376 20.88 4.00 -11.91
CA HIS A 376 21.64 4.86 -11.00
C HIS A 376 22.72 4.06 -10.27
N PRO A 377 23.73 4.71 -9.62
CA PRO A 377 24.71 4.00 -8.82
C PRO A 377 24.04 3.12 -7.76
N ASN A 378 24.55 1.90 -7.60
CA ASN A 378 24.08 1.03 -6.54
C ASN A 378 24.72 1.44 -5.21
N PHE A 379 23.91 1.74 -4.21
CA PHE A 379 24.36 2.00 -2.85
C PHE A 379 24.69 0.67 -2.18
N GLN A 380 25.81 0.61 -1.50
CA GLN A 380 26.29 -0.56 -0.75
C GLN A 380 26.73 -0.12 0.64
N GLU A 381 26.68 -1.04 1.60
CA GLU A 381 27.12 -0.80 2.96
C GLU A 381 26.38 0.41 3.62
N GLU A 382 25.11 0.60 3.27
CA GLU A 382 24.29 1.65 3.88
C GLU A 382 24.15 1.45 5.39
N LYS A 383 24.07 2.57 6.13
CA LYS A 383 23.82 2.56 7.57
C LYS A 383 22.40 2.21 7.91
N SER A 384 21.48 2.71 7.11
CA SER A 384 20.05 2.40 7.22
C SER A 384 19.34 2.55 5.88
N ASN A 385 18.19 1.94 5.76
CA ASN A 385 17.26 2.15 4.67
C ASN A 385 15.83 2.27 5.22
N GLY A 386 14.94 2.94 4.48
CA GLY A 386 13.61 3.21 4.96
C GLY A 386 12.62 3.50 3.84
N VAL A 387 11.37 3.51 4.27
CA VAL A 387 10.22 4.01 3.52
C VAL A 387 9.64 5.17 4.32
N GLY A 388 9.24 6.24 3.65
CA GLY A 388 8.60 7.40 4.26
C GLY A 388 7.38 7.79 3.46
N ILE A 389 6.33 8.24 4.14
CA ILE A 389 5.13 8.75 3.51
C ILE A 389 4.93 10.17 3.98
N SER A 390 4.64 11.09 3.05
CA SER A 390 4.48 12.52 3.37
C SER A 390 3.15 12.88 4.02
N ILE A 391 2.44 11.89 4.53
CA ILE A 391 1.28 11.95 5.44
C ILE A 391 1.39 10.79 6.42
N ASP A 392 0.49 10.71 7.42
CA ASP A 392 0.30 9.52 8.24
C ASP A 392 -0.91 8.71 7.75
N PRO A 393 -0.71 7.68 6.92
CA PRO A 393 -1.81 6.89 6.36
C PRO A 393 -2.26 5.76 7.30
N ILE A 394 -1.68 5.64 8.50
CA ILE A 394 -1.90 4.51 9.42
C ILE A 394 -2.74 4.93 10.63
N TYR A 395 -2.40 6.09 11.23
CA TYR A 395 -3.04 6.58 12.46
C TYR A 395 -3.83 7.86 12.21
N ASP A 396 -3.83 8.35 10.97
CA ASP A 396 -4.54 9.56 10.54
C ASP A 396 -4.23 10.78 11.43
N THR A 397 -2.95 10.95 11.76
CA THR A 397 -2.48 12.04 12.61
C THR A 397 -2.15 13.24 11.75
N GLU A 398 -3.01 14.24 11.78
CA GLU A 398 -2.85 15.48 11.02
C GLU A 398 -1.48 16.16 11.28
N GLY A 399 -0.84 16.68 10.22
CA GLY A 399 0.45 17.39 10.29
C GLY A 399 1.62 16.49 10.67
N THR A 400 1.58 15.21 10.29
CA THR A 400 2.68 14.27 10.50
C THR A 400 3.04 13.50 9.24
N PHE A 401 4.32 13.13 9.15
CA PHE A 401 4.86 12.19 8.17
C PHE A 401 5.12 10.84 8.84
N TYR A 402 4.92 9.77 8.10
CA TYR A 402 5.17 8.41 8.58
C TYR A 402 6.51 7.89 8.08
N LEU A 403 7.35 7.36 8.98
CA LEU A 403 8.65 6.76 8.66
C LEU A 403 8.74 5.34 9.18
N ASN A 404 9.29 4.46 8.35
CA ASN A 404 9.64 3.09 8.74
C ASN A 404 11.07 2.80 8.29
N THR A 405 11.99 2.56 9.25
CA THR A 405 13.45 2.52 9.01
C THR A 405 14.08 1.26 9.62
N GLN A 406 15.04 0.67 8.93
CA GLN A 406 15.82 -0.45 9.45
C GLN A 406 17.32 -0.26 9.20
N VAL A 407 18.12 -0.88 10.04
CA VAL A 407 19.58 -0.87 9.96
C VAL A 407 20.09 -1.59 8.71
N GLY A 408 21.06 -1.01 8.03
CA GLY A 408 21.79 -1.61 6.93
C GLY A 408 20.92 -1.89 5.71
N GLU A 409 21.15 -3.03 5.08
CA GLU A 409 20.44 -3.47 3.87
C GLU A 409 19.17 -4.29 4.17
N SER A 410 18.77 -4.41 5.43
CA SER A 410 17.57 -5.17 5.82
C SER A 410 16.33 -4.60 5.14
N LEU A 411 15.54 -5.47 4.52
CA LEU A 411 14.34 -5.05 3.80
C LEU A 411 13.26 -4.57 4.77
N ILE A 412 12.65 -3.42 4.49
CA ILE A 412 11.54 -2.86 5.26
C ILE A 412 10.21 -3.50 4.82
N THR A 413 9.97 -3.54 3.51
CA THR A 413 8.70 -4.02 2.93
C THR A 413 8.57 -5.54 2.94
N ASN A 414 9.67 -6.26 3.13
CA ASN A 414 9.73 -7.71 3.28
C ASN A 414 10.86 -8.08 4.25
N PRO A 415 10.71 -7.76 5.55
CA PRO A 415 11.77 -7.95 6.52
C PRO A 415 12.12 -9.43 6.70
N ASP A 416 13.37 -9.69 7.05
CA ASP A 416 13.79 -11.02 7.47
C ASP A 416 12.94 -11.47 8.68
N PRO A 417 12.67 -12.78 8.83
CA PRO A 417 12.02 -13.29 10.02
C PRO A 417 12.73 -12.78 11.29
N ASN A 418 12.00 -12.15 12.19
CA ASN A 418 12.47 -11.49 13.42
C ASN A 418 13.12 -10.11 13.22
N SER A 419 13.10 -9.49 12.05
CA SER A 419 13.48 -8.09 11.89
C SER A 419 12.29 -7.18 12.19
N VAL A 420 12.43 -6.31 13.20
CA VAL A 420 11.43 -5.31 13.59
C VAL A 420 12.02 -3.94 13.25
N PRO A 421 11.50 -3.22 12.24
CA PRO A 421 11.99 -1.89 11.90
C PRO A 421 11.53 -0.84 12.91
N GLU A 422 12.26 0.28 12.97
CA GLU A 422 11.85 1.49 13.65
C GLU A 422 10.67 2.14 12.95
N GLU A 423 9.73 2.67 13.73
CA GLU A 423 8.51 3.32 13.25
C GLU A 423 8.35 4.66 13.97
N ILE A 424 8.27 5.74 13.19
CA ILE A 424 8.24 7.11 13.70
C ILE A 424 7.15 7.91 12.97
N LEU A 425 6.35 8.66 13.74
CA LEU A 425 5.61 9.82 13.24
C LEU A 425 6.50 11.06 13.41
N LEU A 426 6.75 11.73 12.31
CA LEU A 426 7.60 12.92 12.24
C LEU A 426 6.69 14.13 12.06
N TYR A 427 6.58 15.01 13.07
CA TYR A 427 5.74 16.20 12.98
C TYR A 427 6.28 17.19 11.96
N GLU A 428 5.42 17.77 11.14
CA GLU A 428 5.77 18.89 10.26
C GLU A 428 6.31 20.07 11.03
N ASP A 429 5.62 20.44 12.12
CA ASP A 429 6.09 21.47 13.05
C ASP A 429 7.05 20.84 14.08
N PRO A 430 8.37 21.13 14.01
CA PRO A 430 9.35 20.56 14.92
C PRO A 430 9.18 20.98 16.38
N THR A 431 8.30 21.96 16.66
CA THR A 431 8.00 22.39 18.03
C THR A 431 6.92 21.53 18.71
N GLN A 432 6.14 20.78 17.93
CA GLN A 432 5.17 19.83 18.45
C GLN A 432 5.86 18.56 18.94
N GLY A 433 5.47 18.07 20.11
CA GLY A 433 5.90 16.76 20.65
C GLY A 433 7.42 16.54 20.75
N GLY A 434 8.24 17.57 20.53
CA GLY A 434 9.69 17.44 20.39
C GLY A 434 10.15 17.09 18.98
N GLY A 435 9.26 17.25 17.99
CA GLY A 435 9.50 17.08 16.57
C GLY A 435 9.20 15.68 16.01
N TYR A 436 9.07 14.66 16.85
CA TYR A 436 8.74 13.29 16.43
C TYR A 436 8.15 12.46 17.56
N LEU A 437 7.43 11.39 17.20
CA LEU A 437 6.91 10.37 18.10
C LEU A 437 7.42 9.00 17.66
N VAL A 438 8.16 8.32 18.54
CA VAL A 438 8.60 6.94 18.30
C VAL A 438 7.45 5.99 18.66
N LEU A 439 6.91 5.31 17.67
CA LEU A 439 5.87 4.30 17.84
C LEU A 439 6.50 2.94 18.17
N ARG A 440 7.65 2.65 17.56
CA ARG A 440 8.39 1.41 17.76
C ARG A 440 9.87 1.61 17.48
N LEU A 441 10.72 1.01 18.31
CA LEU A 441 12.16 0.96 18.09
C LEU A 441 12.55 -0.28 17.27
N SER A 442 13.61 -0.15 16.48
CA SER A 442 14.21 -1.31 15.81
C SER A 442 14.80 -2.29 16.83
N ASN A 443 14.67 -3.58 16.55
CA ASN A 443 15.35 -4.61 17.34
C ASN A 443 16.82 -4.84 16.94
N LEU A 444 17.33 -4.13 15.93
CA LEU A 444 18.71 -4.22 15.46
C LEU A 444 19.62 -3.12 15.99
N VAL A 445 19.11 -2.20 16.82
CA VAL A 445 19.88 -1.19 17.55
C VAL A 445 19.86 -1.49 19.04
N ASN A 446 20.74 -0.83 19.83
CA ASN A 446 20.69 -0.98 21.27
C ASN A 446 19.38 -0.40 21.84
N PRO A 447 18.88 -0.91 22.97
CA PRO A 447 17.67 -0.40 23.59
C PRO A 447 17.75 1.12 23.86
N GLY A 448 16.80 1.86 23.29
CA GLY A 448 16.70 3.32 23.43
C GLY A 448 17.49 4.12 22.40
N GLU A 449 18.22 3.48 21.50
CA GLU A 449 18.83 4.13 20.34
C GLU A 449 17.85 4.17 19.15
N LEU A 450 17.95 5.23 18.36
CA LEU A 450 17.22 5.36 17.10
C LEU A 450 18.07 4.81 15.94
N VAL A 451 17.42 4.30 14.90
CA VAL A 451 18.07 3.98 13.61
C VAL A 451 18.36 5.26 12.84
N MET A 452 17.44 6.22 12.90
CA MET A 452 17.60 7.54 12.30
C MET A 452 17.99 8.55 13.39
N ASP A 453 19.23 9.04 13.35
CA ASP A 453 19.64 10.15 14.23
C ASP A 453 18.76 11.39 14.01
N ILE A 454 18.62 12.21 15.03
CA ILE A 454 17.76 13.43 15.00
C ILE A 454 18.12 14.35 13.83
N GLU A 455 19.40 14.45 13.47
CA GLU A 455 19.84 15.24 12.32
C GLU A 455 19.25 14.75 11.01
N TYR A 456 19.14 13.42 10.82
CA TYR A 456 18.48 12.84 9.63
C TYR A 456 16.97 12.99 9.68
N LEU A 457 16.35 12.91 10.86
CA LEU A 457 14.92 13.17 11.03
C LEU A 457 14.57 14.62 10.65
N ASP A 458 15.38 15.59 11.05
CA ASP A 458 15.18 16.99 10.68
C ASP A 458 15.35 17.23 9.17
N GLN A 459 16.36 16.61 8.55
CA GLN A 459 16.53 16.65 7.10
C GLN A 459 15.35 15.97 6.38
N MET A 460 14.89 14.82 6.88
CA MET A 460 13.77 14.08 6.29
C MET A 460 12.47 14.89 6.33
N ARG A 461 12.22 15.63 7.42
CA ARG A 461 11.08 16.53 7.55
C ARG A 461 11.07 17.57 6.43
N GLU A 462 12.21 18.25 6.22
CA GLU A 462 12.36 19.23 5.15
C GLU A 462 12.15 18.59 3.77
N PHE A 463 12.70 17.40 3.55
CA PHE A 463 12.58 16.72 2.26
C PHE A 463 11.16 16.24 1.97
N LEU A 464 10.48 15.66 2.95
CA LEU A 464 9.09 15.20 2.79
C LEU A 464 8.13 16.37 2.56
N SER A 465 8.30 17.49 3.28
CA SER A 465 7.50 18.70 3.04
C SER A 465 7.67 19.21 1.60
N VAL A 466 8.91 19.35 1.13
CA VAL A 466 9.17 19.80 -0.26
C VAL A 466 8.62 18.80 -1.27
N ILE A 467 8.80 17.50 -1.04
CA ILE A 467 8.30 16.45 -1.94
C ILE A 467 6.77 16.49 -2.01
N HIS A 468 6.10 16.63 -0.87
CA HIS A 468 4.65 16.73 -0.80
C HIS A 468 4.15 17.93 -1.62
N ASP A 469 4.64 19.12 -1.30
CA ASP A 469 4.18 20.37 -1.91
C ASP A 469 4.42 20.41 -3.42
N GLU A 470 5.63 20.06 -3.87
CA GLU A 470 5.99 20.12 -5.28
C GLU A 470 5.23 19.06 -6.11
N PHE A 471 5.07 17.84 -5.59
CA PHE A 471 4.29 16.82 -6.28
C PHE A 471 2.79 17.09 -6.23
N ALA A 472 2.25 17.70 -5.17
CA ALA A 472 0.86 18.14 -5.15
C ALA A 472 0.56 19.13 -6.31
N ILE A 473 1.51 20.05 -6.56
CA ILE A 473 1.40 20.97 -7.72
C ILE A 473 1.49 20.21 -9.06
N LEU A 474 2.43 19.27 -9.18
CA LEU A 474 2.68 18.54 -10.43
C LEU A 474 1.54 17.57 -10.80
N TYR A 475 0.87 17.00 -9.81
CA TYR A 475 -0.28 16.11 -9.98
C TYR A 475 -1.61 16.87 -10.03
N ASP A 476 -1.59 18.21 -9.82
CA ASP A 476 -2.79 19.07 -9.77
C ASP A 476 -3.77 18.70 -8.64
N VAL A 477 -3.22 18.40 -7.47
CA VAL A 477 -3.96 17.93 -6.28
C VAL A 477 -3.62 18.74 -5.04
N VAL A 478 -3.32 20.03 -5.20
CA VAL A 478 -2.97 20.92 -4.08
C VAL A 478 -4.13 21.05 -3.10
N GLY A 479 -3.89 20.67 -1.85
CA GLY A 479 -4.89 20.73 -0.79
C GLY A 479 -5.83 19.52 -0.74
N ALA A 480 -5.62 18.52 -1.63
CA ALA A 480 -6.40 17.29 -1.59
C ALA A 480 -6.12 16.53 -0.30
N GLU A 481 -7.17 16.21 0.45
CA GLU A 481 -7.09 15.38 1.65
C GLU A 481 -6.61 13.98 1.27
N GLY A 482 -5.72 13.42 2.06
CA GLY A 482 -5.16 12.07 1.80
C GLY A 482 -4.08 12.02 0.73
N PHE A 483 -3.78 13.10 -0.02
CA PHE A 483 -2.63 13.08 -0.93
C PHE A 483 -1.33 12.92 -0.15
N GLY A 484 -0.54 11.94 -0.51
CA GLY A 484 0.78 11.70 0.06
C GLY A 484 1.75 11.11 -0.96
N MET A 485 3.04 11.29 -0.71
CA MET A 485 4.11 10.69 -1.52
C MET A 485 4.81 9.60 -0.70
N ASP A 486 4.86 8.39 -1.25
CA ASP A 486 5.65 7.25 -0.75
C ASP A 486 7.06 7.36 -1.33
N ILE A 487 8.06 7.45 -0.44
CA ILE A 487 9.48 7.53 -0.81
C ILE A 487 10.27 6.35 -0.29
N GLU A 488 11.28 5.92 -1.05
CA GLU A 488 12.32 5.05 -0.55
C GLU A 488 13.61 5.84 -0.33
N TYR A 489 14.21 5.70 0.84
CA TYR A 489 15.42 6.42 1.21
C TYR A 489 16.49 5.52 1.82
N LYS A 490 17.70 6.05 1.94
CA LYS A 490 18.84 5.41 2.60
C LYS A 490 19.72 6.45 3.27
N VAL A 491 20.40 6.05 4.35
CA VAL A 491 21.59 6.75 4.84
C VAL A 491 22.81 5.95 4.36
N THR A 492 23.64 6.57 3.54
CA THR A 492 24.81 5.90 2.95
C THR A 492 25.92 5.71 3.97
N ALA A 493 26.95 4.93 3.61
CA ALA A 493 28.15 4.76 4.41
C ALA A 493 28.90 6.09 4.70
N GLU A 494 28.73 7.09 3.80
CA GLU A 494 29.31 8.42 3.85
C GLU A 494 28.44 9.43 4.62
N ASP A 495 27.45 8.98 5.37
CA ASP A 495 26.54 9.83 6.16
C ASP A 495 25.64 10.76 5.33
N GLN A 496 25.28 10.34 4.11
CA GLN A 496 24.37 11.08 3.25
C GLN A 496 22.98 10.46 3.24
N LEU A 497 21.95 11.27 3.49
CA LEU A 497 20.55 10.89 3.28
C LEU A 497 20.21 11.00 1.80
N VAL A 498 19.79 9.88 1.19
CA VAL A 498 19.51 9.75 -0.24
C VAL A 498 18.08 9.26 -0.45
N ILE A 499 17.33 9.94 -1.31
CA ILE A 499 15.99 9.52 -1.76
C ILE A 499 16.13 8.92 -3.15
N LYS A 500 15.76 7.67 -3.30
CA LYS A 500 15.97 6.88 -4.53
C LYS A 500 14.70 6.54 -5.28
N GLN A 501 13.53 6.88 -4.74
CA GLN A 501 12.22 6.69 -5.36
C GLN A 501 11.21 7.62 -4.70
N ALA A 502 10.24 8.10 -5.48
CA ALA A 502 9.01 8.71 -5.00
C ALA A 502 7.85 8.34 -5.91
N ARG A 503 6.68 8.14 -5.34
CA ARG A 503 5.42 7.90 -6.06
C ARG A 503 4.25 8.38 -5.19
N PRO A 504 3.08 8.68 -5.76
CA PRO A 504 1.89 8.92 -4.99
C PRO A 504 1.54 7.72 -4.09
N TRP A 505 1.02 7.98 -2.91
CA TRP A 505 0.48 6.95 -2.03
C TRP A 505 -0.75 6.32 -2.67
N VAL A 506 -0.81 4.99 -2.65
CA VAL A 506 -1.73 4.22 -3.49
C VAL A 506 -3.20 4.45 -3.15
N SER A 507 -3.53 4.65 -1.85
CA SER A 507 -4.92 4.83 -1.44
C SER A 507 -5.53 6.12 -1.98
N PHE A 508 -4.75 7.17 -2.16
CA PHE A 508 -5.25 8.44 -2.71
C PHE A 508 -5.94 8.26 -4.07
N TRP A 509 -5.33 7.51 -4.99
CA TRP A 509 -5.93 7.25 -6.30
C TRP A 509 -7.05 6.21 -6.27
N ALA A 510 -7.10 5.36 -5.23
CA ALA A 510 -8.18 4.39 -5.06
C ALA A 510 -9.49 5.07 -4.63
N ASP A 511 -9.39 6.23 -3.99
CA ASP A 511 -10.53 7.01 -3.52
C ASP A 511 -11.06 7.98 -4.61
N ILE A 512 -10.33 8.16 -5.71
CA ILE A 512 -10.79 8.93 -6.87
C ILE A 512 -11.54 8.00 -7.82
N ASN A 513 -12.86 8.07 -7.79
CA ASN A 513 -13.74 7.16 -8.52
C ASN A 513 -14.11 7.61 -9.94
N GLY A 514 -13.66 8.81 -10.36
CA GLY A 514 -13.97 9.34 -11.69
C GLY A 514 -13.44 10.77 -11.91
N ASP A 515 -13.67 11.30 -13.12
CA ASP A 515 -13.40 12.69 -13.45
C ASP A 515 -14.41 13.63 -12.75
N TYR A 516 -15.61 13.13 -12.43
CA TYR A 516 -16.71 13.82 -11.78
C TYR A 516 -17.33 12.93 -10.71
N ASP A 517 -17.23 13.32 -9.44
CA ASP A 517 -17.71 12.56 -8.31
C ASP A 517 -18.09 13.51 -7.17
N LEU A 518 -19.38 13.53 -6.78
CA LEU A 518 -19.89 14.26 -5.62
C LEU A 518 -20.37 13.26 -4.58
N GLY A 519 -19.99 13.46 -3.33
CA GLY A 519 -20.45 12.63 -2.21
C GLY A 519 -21.04 13.45 -1.07
N VAL A 520 -21.83 12.80 -0.23
CA VAL A 520 -22.27 13.36 1.05
C VAL A 520 -21.38 12.84 2.16
N GLU A 521 -20.53 13.72 2.73
CA GLU A 521 -19.55 13.33 3.76
C GLU A 521 -20.15 13.26 5.16
N ALA A 522 -20.99 14.24 5.51
CA ALA A 522 -21.52 14.34 6.86
C ALA A 522 -22.86 15.06 6.92
N ILE A 523 -23.66 14.74 7.93
CA ILE A 523 -24.69 15.64 8.46
C ILE A 523 -24.03 16.46 9.57
N VAL A 524 -23.73 17.72 9.27
CA VAL A 524 -22.99 18.62 10.17
C VAL A 524 -23.89 19.13 11.30
N ASP A 525 -25.13 19.47 10.97
CA ASP A 525 -26.16 19.89 11.90
C ASP A 525 -27.51 19.20 11.61
N PRO A 526 -28.31 18.85 12.64
CA PRO A 526 -28.01 18.95 14.05
C PRO A 526 -27.15 17.80 14.58
N VAL A 527 -26.26 18.12 15.50
CA VAL A 527 -25.54 17.08 16.26
C VAL A 527 -26.46 16.48 17.31
N SER A 528 -26.40 15.16 17.50
CA SER A 528 -27.19 14.43 18.50
C SER A 528 -27.11 15.10 19.88
N SER A 529 -28.23 15.58 20.40
CA SER A 529 -28.30 16.32 21.65
C SER A 529 -29.68 16.16 22.32
N ALA A 530 -29.71 16.14 23.65
CA ALA A 530 -30.94 16.13 24.41
C ALA A 530 -31.68 17.49 24.41
N ASN A 531 -31.14 18.53 23.78
CA ASN A 531 -31.68 19.89 23.78
C ASN A 531 -32.15 20.38 22.40
N LEU A 532 -32.33 19.47 21.45
CA LEU A 532 -32.84 19.83 20.13
C LEU A 532 -34.28 20.34 20.24
N GLY A 533 -34.61 21.33 19.41
CA GLY A 533 -35.89 22.03 19.40
C GLY A 533 -36.83 21.58 18.29
N ASN A 534 -37.86 22.37 18.06
CA ASN A 534 -38.83 22.14 17.00
C ASN A 534 -38.57 23.01 15.76
N ASN A 535 -37.38 23.55 15.62
CA ASN A 535 -37.02 24.47 14.53
C ASN A 535 -35.53 24.30 14.17
N GLU A 536 -35.07 23.06 14.08
CA GLU A 536 -33.67 22.75 13.72
C GLU A 536 -33.52 22.71 12.20
N LEU A 537 -32.46 23.32 11.70
CA LEU A 537 -32.09 23.21 10.28
C LEU A 537 -31.06 22.11 10.12
N VAL A 538 -31.23 21.31 9.08
CA VAL A 538 -30.24 20.26 8.71
C VAL A 538 -29.22 20.88 7.79
N THR A 539 -27.95 20.56 8.00
CA THR A 539 -26.82 20.93 7.17
C THR A 539 -26.05 19.67 6.80
N ALA A 540 -25.87 19.46 5.50
CA ALA A 540 -25.04 18.37 4.98
C ALA A 540 -23.75 18.94 4.38
N ASN A 541 -22.64 18.29 4.60
CA ASN A 541 -21.39 18.56 3.95
C ASN A 541 -21.30 17.73 2.66
N ILE A 542 -21.11 18.41 1.52
CA ILE A 542 -21.01 17.80 0.19
C ILE A 542 -19.59 18.01 -0.30
N ALA A 543 -18.92 16.91 -0.63
CA ALA A 543 -17.54 16.93 -1.14
C ALA A 543 -17.47 16.58 -2.63
N ASN A 544 -16.50 17.13 -3.31
CA ASN A 544 -16.13 16.79 -4.68
C ASN A 544 -14.88 15.91 -4.65
N HIS A 545 -15.05 14.62 -4.88
CA HIS A 545 -13.98 13.63 -4.95
C HIS A 545 -13.40 13.46 -6.37
N GLY A 546 -14.01 14.15 -7.35
CA GLY A 546 -13.58 14.12 -8.75
C GLY A 546 -12.41 15.07 -9.05
N LEU A 547 -11.95 14.99 -10.29
CA LEU A 547 -10.83 15.78 -10.82
C LEU A 547 -11.26 17.10 -11.45
N ASN A 548 -12.57 17.35 -11.57
CA ASN A 548 -13.13 18.56 -12.21
C ASN A 548 -14.10 19.30 -11.29
N ASP A 549 -14.21 20.61 -11.50
CA ASP A 549 -15.21 21.45 -10.82
C ASP A 549 -16.62 20.89 -10.99
N MET A 550 -17.37 20.80 -9.90
CA MET A 550 -18.78 20.41 -9.89
C MET A 550 -19.66 21.58 -9.47
N SER A 551 -20.71 21.87 -10.23
CA SER A 551 -21.66 22.96 -9.97
C SER A 551 -23.06 22.60 -10.46
N ASP A 552 -24.08 23.34 -9.99
CA ASP A 552 -25.49 23.11 -10.38
C ASP A 552 -26.01 21.69 -10.06
N PHE A 553 -25.54 21.11 -8.96
CA PHE A 553 -25.97 19.80 -8.46
C PHE A 553 -27.26 19.89 -7.62
N ASP A 554 -28.01 18.80 -7.54
CA ASP A 554 -29.22 18.71 -6.76
C ASP A 554 -28.97 18.03 -5.42
N VAL A 555 -29.61 18.53 -4.35
CA VAL A 555 -29.60 17.90 -3.02
C VAL A 555 -31.01 17.58 -2.55
N GLU A 556 -31.18 16.49 -1.81
CA GLU A 556 -32.44 16.07 -1.20
C GLU A 556 -32.23 15.69 0.27
N LEU A 557 -33.13 16.18 1.13
CA LEU A 557 -33.22 15.78 2.53
C LEU A 557 -34.42 14.88 2.74
N ILE A 558 -34.20 13.75 3.40
CA ILE A 558 -35.23 12.81 3.82
C ILE A 558 -35.13 12.65 5.34
N VAL A 559 -36.26 12.79 6.06
CA VAL A 559 -36.31 12.56 7.51
C VAL A 559 -37.36 11.51 7.79
N ASP A 560 -37.03 10.45 8.54
CA ASP A 560 -37.89 9.31 8.85
C ASP A 560 -38.59 8.71 7.61
N GLY A 561 -37.84 8.63 6.50
CA GLY A 561 -38.30 8.10 5.21
C GLY A 561 -39.25 9.04 4.44
N VAL A 562 -39.40 10.30 4.86
CA VAL A 562 -40.20 11.31 4.17
C VAL A 562 -39.30 12.37 3.54
N SER A 563 -39.41 12.56 2.22
CA SER A 563 -38.71 13.64 1.53
C SER A 563 -39.21 15.01 2.02
N VAL A 564 -38.30 15.81 2.56
CA VAL A 564 -38.60 17.10 3.19
C VAL A 564 -38.35 18.25 2.22
N GLU A 565 -37.22 18.26 1.60
CA GLU A 565 -36.77 19.33 0.72
C GLU A 565 -35.82 18.79 -0.36
N SER A 566 -35.94 19.32 -1.59
CA SER A 566 -34.99 19.07 -2.67
C SER A 566 -34.81 20.37 -3.47
N PHE A 567 -33.58 20.73 -3.77
CA PHE A 567 -33.25 21.92 -4.55
C PHE A 567 -31.90 21.83 -5.23
N SER A 568 -31.68 22.66 -6.28
CA SER A 568 -30.39 22.75 -6.96
C SER A 568 -29.47 23.75 -6.27
N VAL A 569 -28.23 23.38 -6.10
CA VAL A 569 -27.15 24.19 -5.51
C VAL A 569 -26.28 24.71 -6.64
N PRO A 570 -26.27 26.02 -6.91
CA PRO A 570 -25.49 26.61 -8.01
C PRO A 570 -24.03 26.87 -7.63
N GLN A 571 -23.64 26.57 -6.38
CA GLN A 571 -22.26 26.75 -5.92
C GLN A 571 -21.35 25.76 -6.65
N THR A 572 -20.15 26.23 -7.02
CA THR A 572 -19.09 25.35 -7.52
C THR A 572 -18.31 24.78 -6.35
N ILE A 573 -18.09 23.48 -6.35
CA ILE A 573 -17.15 22.80 -5.47
C ILE A 573 -15.96 22.40 -6.33
N GLU A 574 -14.80 22.97 -6.03
CA GLU A 574 -13.54 22.66 -6.71
C GLU A 574 -13.13 21.20 -6.42
N PRO A 575 -12.28 20.57 -7.25
CA PRO A 575 -11.73 19.26 -6.97
C PRO A 575 -11.19 19.14 -5.55
N PHE A 576 -11.46 18.01 -4.88
CA PHE A 576 -10.99 17.72 -3.53
C PHE A 576 -11.35 18.76 -2.46
N SER A 577 -12.45 19.48 -2.68
CA SER A 577 -13.00 20.48 -1.77
C SER A 577 -14.42 20.10 -1.37
N ASP A 578 -14.89 20.67 -0.29
CA ASP A 578 -16.23 20.45 0.22
C ASP A 578 -17.00 21.75 0.45
N ALA A 579 -18.29 21.65 0.64
CA ALA A 579 -19.14 22.76 0.99
C ALA A 579 -20.31 22.33 1.87
N ASP A 580 -20.59 23.11 2.88
CA ASP A 580 -21.79 22.94 3.71
C ASP A 580 -23.03 23.45 2.99
N VAL A 581 -24.01 22.58 2.82
CA VAL A 581 -25.30 22.87 2.21
C VAL A 581 -26.39 22.80 3.27
N GLN A 582 -27.00 23.93 3.60
CA GLN A 582 -28.05 24.01 4.59
C GLN A 582 -29.44 23.92 3.94
N PHE A 583 -30.27 22.99 4.43
CA PHE A 583 -31.68 22.89 4.05
C PHE A 583 -32.51 23.97 4.75
N SER A 584 -33.50 24.53 4.06
CA SER A 584 -34.24 25.70 4.53
C SER A 584 -35.48 25.37 5.31
N ILE A 585 -35.97 24.13 5.23
CA ILE A 585 -37.17 23.68 5.94
C ILE A 585 -36.80 23.12 7.30
N PRO A 586 -37.14 23.83 8.41
CA PRO A 586 -36.78 23.36 9.75
C PRO A 586 -37.55 22.12 10.15
N GLN A 587 -36.87 21.26 10.91
CA GLN A 587 -37.39 19.99 11.41
C GLN A 587 -37.67 20.05 12.91
N ASP A 588 -38.62 19.25 13.37
CA ASP A 588 -38.97 19.14 14.79
C ASP A 588 -38.30 17.89 15.43
N PHE A 589 -37.17 18.12 16.08
CA PHE A 589 -36.43 17.10 16.84
C PHE A 589 -36.64 17.29 18.37
N SER A 590 -37.73 17.96 18.80
CA SER A 590 -37.98 18.23 20.21
C SER A 590 -38.41 16.99 21.03
N ASN A 591 -38.83 15.93 20.37
CA ASN A 591 -39.15 14.67 21.03
C ASN A 591 -37.91 13.82 21.19
N ILE A 592 -37.66 13.28 22.36
CA ILE A 592 -36.54 12.36 22.58
C ILE A 592 -36.81 11.06 21.84
N GLY A 593 -35.95 10.69 20.95
CA GLY A 593 -36.04 9.49 20.11
C GLY A 593 -34.89 9.45 19.08
N ASP A 594 -34.85 8.39 18.31
CA ASP A 594 -33.95 8.26 17.16
C ASP A 594 -34.68 8.80 15.93
N TYR A 595 -33.97 9.53 15.08
CA TYR A 595 -34.46 10.07 13.82
C TYR A 595 -33.52 9.61 12.71
N ASP A 596 -34.08 9.06 11.62
CA ASP A 596 -33.31 8.72 10.41
C ASP A 596 -33.20 9.96 9.52
N ILE A 597 -32.00 10.52 9.40
CA ILE A 597 -31.73 11.66 8.53
C ILE A 597 -30.90 11.16 7.33
N THR A 598 -31.46 11.29 6.13
CA THR A 598 -30.78 10.94 4.90
C THR A 598 -30.56 12.18 4.06
N ALA A 599 -29.32 12.47 3.69
CA ALA A 599 -28.99 13.45 2.67
C ALA A 599 -28.53 12.75 1.38
N ILE A 600 -28.98 13.25 0.25
CA ILE A 600 -28.64 12.75 -1.08
C ILE A 600 -28.11 13.91 -1.91
N VAL A 601 -27.03 13.72 -2.62
CA VAL A 601 -26.53 14.59 -3.69
C VAL A 601 -26.72 13.89 -5.02
N SER A 602 -26.92 14.63 -6.09
CA SER A 602 -26.98 14.08 -7.45
C SER A 602 -26.56 15.09 -8.51
N HIS A 603 -25.80 14.63 -9.49
CA HIS A 603 -25.44 15.38 -10.69
C HIS A 603 -25.41 14.45 -11.91
N THR A 604 -25.71 15.02 -13.10
CA THR A 604 -25.82 14.21 -14.34
C THR A 604 -24.48 13.67 -14.85
N ASP A 605 -23.40 14.31 -14.49
CA ASP A 605 -22.04 13.92 -14.89
C ASP A 605 -21.34 13.12 -13.79
N ASP A 606 -21.98 12.91 -12.63
CA ASP A 606 -21.45 12.07 -11.57
C ASP A 606 -21.26 10.63 -12.02
N GLU A 607 -20.04 10.13 -11.86
CA GLU A 607 -19.61 8.83 -12.34
C GLU A 607 -19.63 7.75 -11.23
N TYR A 608 -19.83 8.19 -9.94
CA TYR A 608 -19.75 7.27 -8.79
C TYR A 608 -20.87 7.47 -7.77
N GLY A 609 -22.01 6.87 -8.01
CA GLY A 609 -23.21 7.03 -7.16
C GLY A 609 -23.20 6.29 -5.81
N ASN A 610 -22.10 5.69 -5.37
CA ASN A 610 -22.09 4.92 -4.11
C ASN A 610 -21.93 5.81 -2.87
N ASN A 611 -21.38 7.02 -3.00
CA ASN A 611 -21.19 8.03 -1.96
C ASN A 611 -22.26 9.15 -2.00
N ASP A 612 -23.17 9.13 -2.97
CA ASP A 612 -24.22 10.15 -3.14
C ASP A 612 -25.19 10.23 -1.97
N THR A 613 -25.24 9.24 -1.10
CA THR A 613 -26.25 9.11 -0.04
C THR A 613 -25.60 8.79 1.29
N LEU A 614 -25.88 9.65 2.28
CA LEU A 614 -25.52 9.42 3.69
C LEU A 614 -26.76 9.28 4.55
N ASN A 615 -26.77 8.23 5.39
CA ASN A 615 -27.77 8.01 6.43
C ASN A 615 -27.14 8.25 7.81
N ALA A 616 -27.71 9.13 8.63
CA ALA A 616 -27.22 9.51 9.94
C ALA A 616 -28.31 9.38 11.03
#